data_3f0bd91f93a0f16978ee423cf07cd580
#
_entry.id   3f0bd91f93a0f16978ee423cf07cd580
#
_cell.length_a   1.000
_cell.length_b   1.000
_cell.length_c   1.000
_cell.angle_alpha   90.00
_cell.angle_beta   90.00
_cell.angle_gamma   90.00
#
_symmetry.space_group_name_H-M   'P 1'
#
loop_
_entity.id
_entity.type
_entity.pdbx_description
1 polymer ?
#
loop_
_entity_poly.entity_id
_entity_poly.type
_entity_poly.pdbx_seq_one_letter_code
_entity_poly.pdbx_strand_id
1 'polypeptide(L)'
;MKKFLRPRTVLAAVLFALLAFLLGAVLWNRGHARYEALPEADRFMLDEWNTYHQGTADQDLWEGFQLRERSILALNGSSGVGYLIQPSQPVRNPLAAKLAMPDGFAAEVYRISPLAPQLLSLRAEGNFNTIGKTYTCFGSEVYFVQYDPEAAMSKPYTASHFITFLSHEAFHYYMQDSWPAGSTYSMEGLSADGRELLYQEYEVLADLQNALLAGRTDRSALLAYTQQYLDIVAQRIQRDPAFLEQELARETVEGTA
;
A
#
# COMPACT_ATOMS: atom_id res chain seq x y z
N MET A 1 -52.47 -6.16 29.35
CA MET A 1 -51.45 -5.40 30.11
C MET A 1 -50.04 -5.74 29.59
N LYS A 2 -49.38 -4.83 28.88
CA LYS A 2 -47.99 -5.00 28.48
C LYS A 2 -47.09 -4.74 29.70
N LYS A 3 -46.44 -5.80 30.24
CA LYS A 3 -45.45 -5.65 31.30
C LYS A 3 -44.21 -4.94 30.71
N PHE A 4 -44.05 -3.67 30.98
CA PHE A 4 -42.80 -2.95 30.69
C PHE A 4 -41.68 -3.56 31.55
N LEU A 5 -40.63 -4.07 30.89
CA LEU A 5 -39.41 -4.51 31.58
C LEU A 5 -38.84 -3.33 32.39
N ARG A 6 -38.39 -3.60 33.62
CA ARG A 6 -37.74 -2.58 34.43
C ARG A 6 -36.48 -2.05 33.72
N PRO A 7 -36.23 -0.74 33.70
CA PRO A 7 -35.09 -0.17 32.95
C PRO A 7 -33.73 -0.78 33.34
N ARG A 8 -33.57 -1.20 34.59
CA ARG A 8 -32.36 -1.93 35.05
C ARG A 8 -32.20 -3.30 34.40
N THR A 9 -33.28 -4.02 34.13
CA THR A 9 -33.25 -5.34 33.46
C THR A 9 -32.89 -5.18 31.98
N VAL A 10 -33.39 -4.14 31.34
CA VAL A 10 -33.04 -3.82 29.95
C VAL A 10 -31.57 -3.46 29.85
N LEU A 11 -31.06 -2.60 30.74
CA LEU A 11 -29.64 -2.22 30.77
C LEU A 11 -28.72 -3.43 30.98
N ALA A 12 -29.07 -4.30 31.96
CA ALA A 12 -28.30 -5.52 32.21
C ALA A 12 -28.28 -6.47 31.01
N ALA A 13 -29.41 -6.62 30.31
CA ALA A 13 -29.48 -7.44 29.10
C ALA A 13 -28.63 -6.86 27.95
N VAL A 14 -28.62 -5.54 27.76
CA VAL A 14 -27.79 -4.87 26.76
C VAL A 14 -26.29 -5.04 27.07
N LEU A 15 -25.87 -4.83 28.33
CA LEU A 15 -24.49 -5.03 28.75
C LEU A 15 -24.03 -6.49 28.57
N PHE A 16 -24.88 -7.45 28.91
CA PHE A 16 -24.58 -8.87 28.69
C PHE A 16 -24.43 -9.19 27.20
N ALA A 17 -25.32 -8.68 26.35
CA ALA A 17 -25.22 -8.88 24.90
C ALA A 17 -23.95 -8.27 24.31
N LEU A 18 -23.55 -7.08 24.78
CA LEU A 18 -22.28 -6.43 24.35
C LEU A 18 -21.06 -7.25 24.79
N LEU A 19 -21.05 -7.75 26.04
CA LEU A 19 -19.95 -8.59 26.52
C LEU A 19 -19.87 -9.90 25.75
N ALA A 20 -20.97 -10.55 25.47
CA ALA A 20 -21.04 -11.78 24.68
C ALA A 20 -20.56 -11.55 23.26
N PHE A 21 -20.94 -10.42 22.64
CA PHE A 21 -20.49 -10.03 21.32
C PHE A 21 -18.96 -9.79 21.28
N LEU A 22 -18.42 -9.03 22.25
CA LEU A 22 -16.97 -8.78 22.35
C LEU A 22 -16.20 -10.09 22.60
N LEU A 23 -16.70 -10.96 23.47
CA LEU A 23 -16.08 -12.27 23.70
C LEU A 23 -16.11 -13.12 22.43
N GLY A 24 -17.22 -13.13 21.70
CA GLY A 24 -17.33 -13.79 20.41
C GLY A 24 -16.32 -13.28 19.40
N ALA A 25 -16.13 -11.96 19.32
CA ALA A 25 -15.12 -11.35 18.45
C ALA A 25 -13.68 -11.73 18.82
N VAL A 26 -13.37 -11.79 20.12
CA VAL A 26 -12.05 -12.25 20.60
C VAL A 26 -11.80 -13.71 20.24
N LEU A 27 -12.79 -14.59 20.50
CA LEU A 27 -12.68 -16.02 20.19
C LEU A 27 -12.58 -16.26 18.68
N TRP A 28 -13.36 -15.55 17.89
CA TRP A 28 -13.28 -15.59 16.43
C TRP A 28 -11.88 -15.17 15.93
N ASN A 29 -11.37 -14.07 16.45
CA ASN A 29 -10.03 -13.57 16.06
C ASN A 29 -8.93 -14.59 16.40
N ARG A 30 -9.00 -15.21 17.58
CA ARG A 30 -8.07 -16.26 18.03
C ARG A 30 -8.21 -17.56 17.23
N GLY A 31 -9.40 -17.92 16.80
CA GLY A 31 -9.65 -19.09 15.97
C GLY A 31 -8.97 -19.01 14.59
N HIS A 32 -8.69 -17.78 14.12
CA HIS A 32 -8.00 -17.50 12.87
C HIS A 32 -6.52 -17.07 13.07
N ALA A 33 -5.96 -17.33 14.26
CA ALA A 33 -4.58 -16.94 14.58
C ALA A 33 -3.53 -17.95 14.09
N ARG A 34 -3.77 -18.58 12.95
CA ARG A 34 -2.84 -19.47 12.24
C ARG A 34 -2.79 -19.07 10.77
N TYR A 35 -1.62 -19.08 10.21
CA TYR A 35 -1.42 -18.73 8.79
C TYR A 35 -2.34 -19.54 7.86
N GLU A 36 -2.44 -20.86 8.04
CA GLU A 36 -3.26 -21.74 7.21
C GLU A 36 -4.76 -21.48 7.32
N ALA A 37 -5.20 -20.85 8.41
CA ALA A 37 -6.61 -20.50 8.64
C ALA A 37 -7.00 -19.14 8.05
N LEU A 38 -6.04 -18.40 7.49
CA LEU A 38 -6.29 -17.11 6.86
C LEU A 38 -6.92 -17.29 5.47
N PRO A 39 -7.72 -16.31 5.01
CA PRO A 39 -8.12 -16.20 3.62
C PRO A 39 -6.91 -16.19 2.68
N GLU A 40 -7.07 -16.71 1.47
CA GLU A 40 -6.00 -16.83 0.49
C GLU A 40 -5.33 -15.47 0.19
N ALA A 41 -6.14 -14.43 -0.02
CA ALA A 41 -5.62 -13.09 -0.29
C ALA A 41 -4.82 -12.48 0.88
N ASP A 42 -5.20 -12.80 2.13
CA ASP A 42 -4.44 -12.35 3.30
C ASP A 42 -3.10 -13.09 3.41
N ARG A 43 -3.07 -14.39 3.07
CA ARG A 43 -1.81 -15.15 2.98
C ARG A 43 -0.92 -14.61 1.88
N PHE A 44 -1.48 -14.36 0.70
CA PHE A 44 -0.77 -13.78 -0.43
C PHE A 44 -0.10 -12.45 -0.06
N MET A 45 -0.82 -11.54 0.59
CA MET A 45 -0.29 -10.27 1.08
C MET A 45 0.90 -10.48 2.05
N LEU A 46 0.78 -11.43 2.99
CA LEU A 46 1.87 -11.74 3.93
C LEU A 46 3.07 -12.36 3.23
N ASP A 47 2.87 -13.20 2.22
CA ASP A 47 3.93 -13.82 1.44
C ASP A 47 4.68 -12.81 0.57
N GLU A 48 3.98 -11.84 -0.02
CA GLU A 48 4.59 -10.71 -0.73
C GLU A 48 5.52 -9.92 0.19
N TRP A 49 5.03 -9.58 1.40
CA TRP A 49 5.86 -8.88 2.37
C TRP A 49 7.09 -9.70 2.81
N ASN A 50 6.91 -11.00 3.06
CA ASN A 50 8.00 -11.88 3.45
C ASN A 50 9.05 -12.03 2.33
N THR A 51 8.60 -12.14 1.09
CA THR A 51 9.47 -12.20 -0.10
C THR A 51 10.28 -10.91 -0.24
N TYR A 52 9.62 -9.76 -0.10
CA TYR A 52 10.27 -8.46 -0.09
C TYR A 52 11.31 -8.34 1.03
N HIS A 53 10.93 -8.70 2.25
CA HIS A 53 11.82 -8.62 3.42
C HIS A 53 13.07 -9.48 3.23
N GLN A 54 12.93 -10.68 2.69
CA GLN A 54 14.06 -11.57 2.41
C GLN A 54 14.90 -11.05 1.24
N GLY A 55 14.27 -10.56 0.18
CA GLY A 55 14.95 -10.04 -1.01
C GLY A 55 15.74 -8.75 -0.77
N THR A 56 15.35 -7.97 0.25
CA THR A 56 16.03 -6.71 0.61
C THR A 56 16.95 -6.85 1.83
N ALA A 57 17.25 -8.08 2.27
CA ALA A 57 18.07 -8.31 3.47
C ALA A 57 19.49 -7.72 3.35
N ASP A 58 20.08 -7.82 2.18
CA ASP A 58 21.46 -7.41 1.91
C ASP A 58 21.57 -6.07 1.16
N GLN A 59 20.46 -5.54 0.65
CA GLN A 59 20.48 -4.33 -0.16
C GLN A 59 19.16 -3.57 -0.02
N ASP A 60 19.23 -2.28 0.31
CA ASP A 60 18.08 -1.39 0.25
C ASP A 60 17.66 -1.15 -1.21
N LEU A 61 16.36 -1.04 -1.49
CA LEU A 61 15.85 -0.65 -2.82
C LEU A 61 16.32 0.75 -3.21
N TRP A 62 16.45 1.60 -2.22
CA TRP A 62 16.98 2.96 -2.35
C TRP A 62 17.82 3.26 -1.12
N GLU A 63 18.90 4.01 -1.27
CA GLU A 63 19.78 4.36 -0.15
C GLU A 63 19.01 4.99 1.00
N GLY A 64 19.04 4.33 2.16
CA GLY A 64 18.33 4.75 3.38
C GLY A 64 16.83 4.43 3.43
N PHE A 65 16.25 3.79 2.40
CA PHE A 65 14.88 3.32 2.42
C PHE A 65 14.78 1.92 3.02
N GLN A 66 14.59 1.86 4.33
CA GLN A 66 14.61 0.62 5.12
C GLN A 66 13.20 0.22 5.58
N LEU A 67 12.30 -0.01 4.62
CA LEU A 67 10.92 -0.39 4.90
C LEU A 67 10.82 -1.70 5.72
N ARG A 68 11.74 -2.64 5.51
CA ARG A 68 11.83 -3.90 6.25
C ARG A 68 12.05 -3.73 7.76
N GLU A 69 12.53 -2.56 8.22
CA GLU A 69 12.77 -2.27 9.63
C GLU A 69 11.59 -1.56 10.29
N ARG A 70 10.55 -1.25 9.52
CA ARG A 70 9.38 -0.53 10.00
C ARG A 70 8.28 -1.49 10.46
N SER A 71 7.50 -1.05 11.45
CA SER A 71 6.25 -1.73 11.77
C SER A 71 5.21 -1.38 10.73
N ILE A 72 4.64 -2.40 10.07
CA ILE A 72 3.63 -2.23 9.02
C ILE A 72 2.28 -2.68 9.54
N LEU A 73 1.25 -1.90 9.25
CA LEU A 73 -0.13 -2.29 9.49
C LEU A 73 -0.88 -2.42 8.17
N ALA A 74 -1.05 -3.66 7.72
CA ALA A 74 -1.86 -3.98 6.55
C ALA A 74 -3.34 -4.07 6.95
N LEU A 75 -4.21 -3.30 6.29
CA LEU A 75 -5.65 -3.27 6.51
C LEU A 75 -6.37 -3.92 5.33
N ASN A 76 -7.07 -5.02 5.57
CA ASN A 76 -7.90 -5.62 4.55
C ASN A 76 -9.14 -4.74 4.30
N GLY A 77 -9.27 -4.17 3.11
CA GLY A 77 -10.31 -3.24 2.74
C GLY A 77 -11.72 -3.83 2.79
N SER A 78 -11.86 -5.12 2.50
CA SER A 78 -13.16 -5.82 2.45
C SER A 78 -13.61 -6.28 3.84
N SER A 79 -12.75 -6.96 4.61
CA SER A 79 -13.11 -7.53 5.92
C SER A 79 -12.88 -6.59 7.10
N GLY A 80 -12.05 -5.56 6.92
CA GLY A 80 -11.63 -4.65 7.98
C GLY A 80 -10.64 -5.25 8.99
N VAL A 81 -10.17 -6.47 8.77
CA VAL A 81 -9.13 -7.09 9.58
C VAL A 81 -7.82 -6.35 9.38
N GLY A 82 -7.04 -6.20 10.45
CA GLY A 82 -5.68 -5.66 10.38
C GLY A 82 -4.63 -6.74 10.61
N TYR A 83 -3.47 -6.57 9.99
CA TYR A 83 -2.27 -7.37 10.23
C TYR A 83 -1.14 -6.43 10.61
N LEU A 84 -0.78 -6.45 11.90
CA LEU A 84 0.37 -5.68 12.40
C LEU A 84 1.60 -6.56 12.28
N ILE A 85 2.49 -6.19 11.38
CA ILE A 85 3.71 -6.89 11.03
C ILE A 85 4.87 -6.19 11.73
N GLN A 86 5.72 -6.93 12.39
CA GLN A 86 6.93 -6.46 13.06
C GLN A 86 6.67 -5.30 14.05
N PRO A 87 5.78 -5.48 15.06
CA PRO A 87 5.55 -4.44 16.05
C PRO A 87 6.82 -4.15 16.84
N SER A 88 7.06 -2.89 17.18
CA SER A 88 8.21 -2.46 17.99
C SER A 88 8.16 -2.94 19.44
N GLN A 89 6.99 -3.41 19.90
CA GLN A 89 6.77 -3.94 21.24
C GLN A 89 5.68 -5.03 21.24
N PRO A 90 5.69 -5.94 22.23
CA PRO A 90 4.69 -7.00 22.34
C PRO A 90 3.26 -6.46 22.48
N VAL A 91 2.36 -6.93 21.62
CA VAL A 91 0.94 -6.52 21.63
C VAL A 91 0.17 -7.29 22.72
N ARG A 92 -0.35 -6.56 23.71
CA ARG A 92 -1.16 -7.10 24.81
C ARG A 92 -2.58 -6.58 24.74
N ASN A 93 -3.35 -7.07 23.77
CA ASN A 93 -4.75 -6.66 23.59
C ASN A 93 -5.59 -7.88 23.23
N PRO A 94 -6.78 -8.09 23.85
CA PRO A 94 -7.63 -9.25 23.54
C PRO A 94 -8.15 -9.26 22.10
N LEU A 95 -8.26 -8.10 21.43
CA LEU A 95 -8.66 -7.98 20.03
C LEU A 95 -7.52 -8.17 19.03
N ALA A 96 -6.29 -8.39 19.52
CA ALA A 96 -5.14 -8.76 18.71
C ALA A 96 -4.70 -10.18 19.09
N ALA A 97 -4.40 -11.01 18.10
CA ALA A 97 -3.91 -12.37 18.29
C ALA A 97 -2.62 -12.57 17.51
N LYS A 98 -1.54 -13.02 18.18
CA LYS A 98 -0.29 -13.36 17.50
C LYS A 98 -0.55 -14.54 16.56
N LEU A 99 -0.16 -14.39 15.31
CA LEU A 99 -0.26 -15.45 14.31
C LEU A 99 0.83 -16.51 14.52
N ALA A 100 0.44 -17.76 14.41
CA ALA A 100 1.39 -18.85 14.20
C ALA A 100 1.77 -18.85 12.71
N MET A 101 2.96 -18.32 12.41
CA MET A 101 3.48 -18.20 11.06
C MET A 101 4.27 -19.47 10.69
N PRO A 102 4.43 -19.77 9.37
CA PRO A 102 5.29 -20.84 8.90
C PRO A 102 6.75 -20.63 9.29
N ASP A 103 7.52 -21.72 9.35
CA ASP A 103 8.96 -21.66 9.56
C ASP A 103 9.63 -20.82 8.45
N GLY A 104 10.55 -19.94 8.84
CA GLY A 104 11.26 -19.06 7.92
C GLY A 104 10.53 -17.74 7.59
N PHE A 105 9.36 -17.47 8.16
CA PHE A 105 8.75 -16.14 8.06
C PHE A 105 9.53 -15.13 8.90
N ALA A 106 9.87 -13.99 8.29
CA ALA A 106 10.90 -13.09 8.82
C ALA A 106 10.45 -12.21 10.01
N ALA A 107 9.14 -12.13 10.31
CA ALA A 107 8.62 -11.22 11.32
C ALA A 107 7.52 -11.79 12.21
N GLU A 108 7.34 -11.17 13.38
CA GLU A 108 6.12 -11.38 14.16
C GLU A 108 4.92 -10.69 13.49
N VAL A 109 3.79 -11.39 13.43
CA VAL A 109 2.54 -10.85 12.89
C VAL A 109 1.42 -11.02 13.92
N TYR A 110 0.63 -9.96 14.08
CA TYR A 110 -0.61 -10.01 14.89
C TYR A 110 -1.79 -9.74 14.00
N ARG A 111 -2.77 -10.65 14.04
CA ARG A 111 -4.09 -10.43 13.44
C ARG A 111 -4.96 -9.62 14.40
N ILE A 112 -5.49 -8.51 13.91
CA ILE A 112 -6.29 -7.57 14.70
C ILE A 112 -7.74 -7.63 14.25
N SER A 113 -8.63 -7.79 15.22
CA SER A 113 -10.09 -7.79 14.97
C SER A 113 -10.53 -6.46 14.34
N PRO A 114 -11.45 -6.47 13.35
CA PRO A 114 -12.03 -5.25 12.77
C PRO A 114 -12.77 -4.37 13.80
N LEU A 115 -13.08 -4.93 14.97
CA LEU A 115 -13.70 -4.19 16.07
C LEU A 115 -12.69 -3.45 16.97
N ALA A 116 -11.40 -3.56 16.71
CA ALA A 116 -10.39 -2.82 17.45
C ALA A 116 -10.54 -1.31 17.19
N PRO A 117 -10.69 -0.47 18.23
CA PRO A 117 -10.87 0.97 18.05
C PRO A 117 -9.76 1.64 17.26
N GLN A 118 -8.52 1.14 17.38
CA GLN A 118 -7.37 1.63 16.63
C GLN A 118 -7.54 1.46 15.12
N LEU A 119 -8.07 0.29 14.66
CA LEU A 119 -8.33 0.07 13.24
C LEU A 119 -9.45 0.97 12.72
N LEU A 120 -10.51 1.17 13.51
CA LEU A 120 -11.61 2.05 13.14
C LEU A 120 -11.12 3.51 12.98
N SER A 121 -10.24 3.96 13.88
CA SER A 121 -9.65 5.28 13.81
C SER A 121 -8.77 5.45 12.57
N LEU A 122 -7.87 4.49 12.29
CA LEU A 122 -6.97 4.56 11.14
C LEU A 122 -7.72 4.50 9.80
N ARG A 123 -8.73 3.68 9.69
CA ARG A 123 -9.59 3.60 8.49
C ARG A 123 -10.35 4.91 8.20
N ALA A 124 -10.64 5.69 9.25
CA ALA A 124 -11.27 7.01 9.09
C ALA A 124 -10.27 8.08 8.58
N GLU A 125 -8.96 7.83 8.71
CA GLU A 125 -7.92 8.74 8.21
C GLU A 125 -7.67 8.61 6.71
N GLY A 126 -7.89 7.42 6.12
CA GLY A 126 -7.66 7.15 4.71
C GLY A 126 -7.12 5.74 4.44
N ASN A 127 -6.48 5.57 3.29
CA ASN A 127 -5.97 4.27 2.85
C ASN A 127 -4.50 4.04 3.22
N PHE A 128 -3.75 5.08 3.54
CA PHE A 128 -2.33 5.04 3.91
C PHE A 128 -1.93 6.29 4.72
N ASN A 129 -0.69 6.33 5.21
CA ASN A 129 -0.18 7.44 6.00
C ASN A 129 -0.15 8.74 5.19
N THR A 130 -0.62 9.82 5.81
CA THR A 130 -0.43 11.17 5.27
C THR A 130 0.96 11.70 5.63
N ILE A 131 1.70 12.25 4.68
CA ILE A 131 3.01 12.86 4.91
C ILE A 131 2.93 13.90 6.04
N GLY A 132 3.92 13.86 6.93
CA GLY A 132 3.99 14.76 8.09
C GLY A 132 3.10 14.38 9.28
N LYS A 133 2.38 13.24 9.24
CA LYS A 133 1.53 12.75 10.32
C LYS A 133 1.95 11.36 10.78
N THR A 134 2.27 11.21 12.06
CA THR A 134 2.64 9.92 12.66
C THR A 134 1.41 9.15 13.12
N TYR A 135 1.42 7.84 12.89
CA TYR A 135 0.33 6.93 13.27
C TYR A 135 0.85 5.85 14.22
N THR A 136 0.00 5.44 15.16
CA THR A 136 0.34 4.41 16.13
C THR A 136 -0.73 3.34 16.23
N CYS A 137 -0.29 2.07 16.39
CA CYS A 137 -1.17 0.94 16.65
C CYS A 137 -0.56 0.08 17.77
N PHE A 138 -1.31 -0.10 18.86
CA PHE A 138 -0.87 -0.82 20.07
C PHE A 138 0.53 -0.41 20.58
N GLY A 139 0.82 0.89 20.51
CA GLY A 139 2.08 1.46 20.99
C GLY A 139 3.26 1.37 20.02
N SER A 140 3.11 0.71 18.89
CA SER A 140 4.07 0.76 17.80
C SER A 140 3.73 1.93 16.88
N GLU A 141 4.73 2.72 16.49
CA GLU A 141 4.60 3.61 15.33
C GLU A 141 4.49 2.75 14.09
N VAL A 142 3.51 3.01 13.24
CA VAL A 142 3.22 2.16 12.08
C VAL A 142 3.12 2.97 10.79
N TYR A 143 3.58 2.36 9.70
CA TYR A 143 3.08 2.69 8.38
C TYR A 143 1.86 1.82 8.11
N PHE A 144 0.68 2.43 7.98
CA PHE A 144 -0.52 1.67 7.63
C PHE A 144 -0.87 1.81 6.16
N VAL A 145 -1.36 0.74 5.59
CA VAL A 145 -1.87 0.73 4.22
C VAL A 145 -3.08 -0.20 4.12
N GLN A 146 -4.11 0.27 3.43
CA GLN A 146 -5.27 -0.54 3.12
C GLN A 146 -5.07 -1.21 1.76
N TYR A 147 -5.18 -2.54 1.71
CA TYR A 147 -5.11 -3.32 0.48
C TYR A 147 -6.49 -3.86 0.08
N ASP A 148 -6.67 -4.00 -1.23
CA ASP A 148 -7.84 -4.66 -1.82
C ASP A 148 -7.50 -6.12 -2.13
N PRO A 149 -8.08 -7.09 -1.39
CA PRO A 149 -7.77 -8.50 -1.59
C PRO A 149 -8.19 -9.04 -2.96
N GLU A 150 -9.24 -8.49 -3.59
CA GLU A 150 -9.69 -8.91 -4.91
C GLU A 150 -8.75 -8.39 -5.99
N ALA A 151 -8.35 -7.12 -5.92
CA ALA A 151 -7.40 -6.54 -6.85
C ALA A 151 -6.03 -7.22 -6.79
N ALA A 152 -5.53 -7.53 -5.59
CA ALA A 152 -4.26 -8.21 -5.39
C ALA A 152 -4.23 -9.62 -6.03
N MET A 153 -5.37 -10.35 -6.01
CA MET A 153 -5.46 -11.71 -6.55
C MET A 153 -5.80 -11.76 -8.05
N SER A 154 -6.31 -10.67 -8.63
CA SER A 154 -6.87 -10.67 -9.99
C SER A 154 -5.85 -10.66 -11.11
N LYS A 155 -4.64 -10.15 -10.86
CA LYS A 155 -3.59 -9.94 -11.88
C LYS A 155 -2.21 -10.31 -11.33
N PRO A 156 -1.36 -10.99 -12.11
CA PRO A 156 -0.02 -11.39 -11.67
C PRO A 156 0.95 -10.21 -11.49
N TYR A 157 0.71 -9.09 -12.20
CA TYR A 157 1.53 -7.87 -12.11
C TYR A 157 0.62 -6.65 -12.13
N THR A 158 0.55 -5.92 -11.04
CA THR A 158 -0.27 -4.71 -10.91
C THR A 158 0.23 -3.83 -9.78
N ALA A 159 0.09 -2.51 -9.94
CA ALA A 159 0.31 -1.54 -8.88
C ALA A 159 -0.60 -1.77 -7.65
N SER A 160 -1.63 -2.61 -7.79
CA SER A 160 -2.54 -2.98 -6.70
C SER A 160 -2.02 -4.12 -5.82
N HIS A 161 -0.89 -4.76 -6.15
CA HIS A 161 -0.23 -5.70 -5.26
C HIS A 161 0.19 -4.99 -3.98
N PHE A 162 0.00 -5.68 -2.86
CA PHE A 162 0.24 -5.08 -1.54
C PHE A 162 1.63 -4.49 -1.42
N ILE A 163 2.66 -5.26 -1.79
CA ILE A 163 4.05 -4.81 -1.61
C ILE A 163 4.42 -3.67 -2.56
N THR A 164 3.90 -3.67 -3.80
CA THR A 164 4.14 -2.60 -4.77
C THR A 164 3.51 -1.30 -4.27
N PHE A 165 2.25 -1.36 -3.85
CA PHE A 165 1.54 -0.19 -3.31
C PHE A 165 2.17 0.29 -2.00
N LEU A 166 2.49 -0.63 -1.08
CA LEU A 166 3.14 -0.30 0.18
C LEU A 166 4.48 0.38 -0.03
N SER A 167 5.36 -0.17 -0.88
CA SER A 167 6.70 0.40 -1.11
C SER A 167 6.62 1.78 -1.75
N HIS A 168 5.73 1.96 -2.73
CA HIS A 168 5.50 3.23 -3.41
C HIS A 168 5.03 4.33 -2.43
N GLU A 169 3.94 4.09 -1.72
CA GLU A 169 3.37 5.08 -0.79
C GLU A 169 4.28 5.34 0.43
N ALA A 170 4.97 4.30 0.92
CA ALA A 170 5.93 4.46 1.99
C ALA A 170 7.18 5.23 1.55
N PHE A 171 7.59 5.12 0.27
CA PHE A 171 8.68 5.92 -0.25
C PHE A 171 8.33 7.41 -0.25
N HIS A 172 7.14 7.78 -0.70
CA HIS A 172 6.65 9.15 -0.56
C HIS A 172 6.73 9.66 0.89
N TYR A 173 6.26 8.83 1.82
CA TYR A 173 6.18 9.19 3.23
C TYR A 173 7.54 9.36 3.91
N TYR A 174 8.50 8.45 3.65
CA TYR A 174 9.78 8.41 4.36
C TYR A 174 10.90 9.17 3.64
N MET A 175 10.84 9.28 2.31
CA MET A 175 11.95 9.78 1.50
C MET A 175 11.66 11.12 0.82
N GLN A 176 10.40 11.45 0.60
CA GLN A 176 10.02 12.63 -0.19
C GLN A 176 9.28 13.71 0.61
N ASP A 177 9.33 13.69 1.94
CA ASP A 177 8.67 14.66 2.81
C ASP A 177 9.15 16.11 2.59
N SER A 178 10.40 16.28 2.17
CA SER A 178 11.05 17.57 1.86
C SER A 178 11.07 17.91 0.37
N TRP A 179 10.57 17.02 -0.49
CA TRP A 179 10.53 17.27 -1.93
C TRP A 179 9.41 18.27 -2.28
N PRO A 180 9.59 19.09 -3.32
CA PRO A 180 8.50 19.93 -3.82
C PRO A 180 7.30 19.05 -4.15
N ALA A 181 6.14 19.40 -3.64
CA ALA A 181 4.91 18.69 -3.98
C ALA A 181 4.75 18.70 -5.50
N GLY A 182 4.66 17.51 -6.09
CA GLY A 182 4.32 17.37 -7.50
C GLY A 182 2.97 18.04 -7.75
N SER A 183 2.91 18.95 -8.72
CA SER A 183 1.63 19.58 -9.08
C SER A 183 0.72 18.53 -9.72
N THR A 184 -0.57 18.54 -9.38
CA THR A 184 -1.58 17.90 -10.21
C THR A 184 -1.55 18.59 -11.57
N TYR A 185 -0.99 17.94 -12.59
CA TYR A 185 -1.10 18.50 -13.92
C TYR A 185 -2.44 18.15 -14.55
N SER A 186 -3.01 19.12 -15.24
CA SER A 186 -4.21 18.95 -16.05
C SER A 186 -3.80 18.97 -17.51
N MET A 187 -4.45 18.15 -18.33
CA MET A 187 -4.31 18.24 -19.80
C MET A 187 -4.87 19.57 -20.35
N GLU A 188 -5.50 20.38 -19.49
CA GLU A 188 -5.89 21.75 -19.81
C GLU A 188 -4.64 22.59 -20.08
N GLY A 189 -4.59 23.20 -21.24
CA GLY A 189 -3.44 24.01 -21.68
C GLY A 189 -2.45 23.29 -22.59
N LEU A 190 -2.55 21.96 -22.75
CA LEU A 190 -1.77 21.26 -23.75
C LEU A 190 -2.36 21.52 -25.14
N SER A 191 -1.54 22.02 -26.06
CA SER A 191 -1.93 22.27 -27.43
C SER A 191 -2.30 20.97 -28.18
N ALA A 192 -3.01 21.07 -29.32
CA ALA A 192 -3.31 19.89 -30.14
C ALA A 192 -2.03 19.19 -30.62
N ASP A 193 -1.05 19.98 -31.07
CA ASP A 193 0.25 19.46 -31.49
C ASP A 193 1.03 18.87 -30.30
N GLY A 194 0.93 19.47 -29.12
CA GLY A 194 1.54 18.95 -27.89
C GLY A 194 0.96 17.60 -27.48
N ARG A 195 -0.35 17.42 -27.64
CA ARG A 195 -0.99 16.09 -27.40
C ARG A 195 -0.51 15.06 -28.40
N GLU A 196 -0.36 15.41 -29.66
CA GLU A 196 0.19 14.50 -30.67
C GLU A 196 1.62 14.07 -30.33
N LEU A 197 2.49 15.01 -29.94
CA LEU A 197 3.84 14.71 -29.50
C LEU A 197 3.87 13.82 -28.24
N LEU A 198 2.96 14.04 -27.29
CA LEU A 198 2.84 13.21 -26.10
C LEU A 198 2.43 11.77 -26.48
N TYR A 199 1.50 11.58 -27.43
CA TYR A 199 1.14 10.23 -27.91
C TYR A 199 2.34 9.55 -28.60
N GLN A 200 3.08 10.28 -29.42
CA GLN A 200 4.29 9.75 -30.10
C GLN A 200 5.36 9.32 -29.07
N GLU A 201 5.51 10.06 -27.97
CA GLU A 201 6.41 9.69 -26.87
C GLU A 201 5.99 8.37 -26.23
N TYR A 202 4.70 8.22 -25.89
CA TYR A 202 4.18 6.98 -25.33
C TYR A 202 4.30 5.80 -26.30
N GLU A 203 4.13 6.00 -27.61
CA GLU A 203 4.34 4.95 -28.61
C GLU A 203 5.81 4.49 -28.64
N VAL A 204 6.78 5.41 -28.60
CA VAL A 204 8.20 5.07 -28.53
C VAL A 204 8.53 4.29 -27.27
N LEU A 205 7.99 4.71 -26.11
CA LEU A 205 8.21 4.00 -24.84
C LEU A 205 7.55 2.61 -24.85
N ALA A 206 6.36 2.48 -25.42
CA ALA A 206 5.67 1.20 -25.55
C ALA A 206 6.43 0.25 -26.49
N ASP A 207 6.95 0.75 -27.60
CA ASP A 207 7.74 -0.04 -28.53
C ASP A 207 9.07 -0.49 -27.90
N LEU A 208 9.72 0.38 -27.14
CA LEU A 208 10.92 0.04 -26.36
C LEU A 208 10.60 -1.05 -25.34
N GLN A 209 9.53 -0.91 -24.58
CA GLN A 209 9.09 -1.91 -23.61
C GLN A 209 8.81 -3.26 -24.26
N ASN A 210 8.07 -3.27 -25.36
CA ASN A 210 7.78 -4.49 -26.12
C ASN A 210 9.06 -5.15 -26.67
N ALA A 211 10.02 -4.36 -27.15
CA ALA A 211 11.31 -4.85 -27.62
C ALA A 211 12.15 -5.47 -26.49
N LEU A 212 12.17 -4.83 -25.30
CA LEU A 212 12.83 -5.35 -24.09
C LEU A 212 12.21 -6.69 -23.65
N LEU A 213 10.90 -6.73 -23.52
CA LEU A 213 10.18 -7.96 -23.12
C LEU A 213 10.37 -9.11 -24.10
N ALA A 214 10.54 -8.81 -25.38
CA ALA A 214 10.82 -9.81 -26.42
C ALA A 214 12.31 -10.21 -26.52
N GLY A 215 13.19 -9.65 -25.69
CA GLY A 215 14.64 -9.90 -25.73
C GLY A 215 15.30 -9.45 -27.04
N ARG A 216 14.72 -8.48 -27.75
CA ARG A 216 15.17 -8.01 -29.08
C ARG A 216 15.93 -6.68 -29.03
N THR A 217 16.45 -6.31 -27.88
CA THR A 217 17.19 -5.05 -27.71
C THR A 217 18.69 -5.31 -27.71
N ASP A 218 19.33 -4.98 -28.79
CA ASP A 218 20.79 -4.72 -28.82
C ASP A 218 21.07 -3.24 -28.54
N ARG A 219 22.33 -2.91 -28.40
CA ARG A 219 22.75 -1.53 -28.15
C ARG A 219 22.29 -0.54 -29.24
N SER A 220 22.24 -0.96 -30.49
CA SER A 220 21.84 -0.08 -31.59
C SER A 220 20.35 0.25 -31.54
N ALA A 221 19.53 -0.73 -31.23
CA ALA A 221 18.11 -0.54 -31.05
C ALA A 221 17.80 0.39 -29.86
N LEU A 222 18.48 0.18 -28.71
CA LEU A 222 18.34 1.07 -27.55
C LEU A 222 18.73 2.52 -27.89
N LEU A 223 19.83 2.72 -28.60
CA LEU A 223 20.25 4.07 -29.03
C LEU A 223 19.25 4.72 -29.99
N ALA A 224 18.64 3.94 -30.91
CA ALA A 224 17.61 4.44 -31.82
C ALA A 224 16.36 4.90 -31.09
N TYR A 225 15.83 4.11 -30.15
CA TYR A 225 14.69 4.50 -29.33
C TYR A 225 15.01 5.71 -28.44
N THR A 226 16.21 5.74 -27.83
CA THR A 226 16.64 6.88 -27.02
C THR A 226 16.70 8.17 -27.86
N GLN A 227 17.27 8.11 -29.07
CA GLN A 227 17.33 9.28 -29.93
C GLN A 227 15.93 9.76 -30.34
N GLN A 228 15.05 8.84 -30.72
CA GLN A 228 13.66 9.16 -31.09
C GLN A 228 12.91 9.81 -29.93
N TYR A 229 13.06 9.27 -28.71
CA TYR A 229 12.50 9.86 -27.49
C TYR A 229 13.02 11.28 -27.27
N LEU A 230 14.33 11.49 -27.32
CA LEU A 230 14.94 12.80 -27.12
C LEU A 230 14.51 13.83 -28.17
N ASP A 231 14.34 13.41 -29.43
CA ASP A 231 13.85 14.29 -30.49
C ASP A 231 12.43 14.75 -30.27
N ILE A 232 11.56 13.86 -29.73
CA ILE A 232 10.17 14.19 -29.36
C ILE A 232 10.16 15.15 -28.17
N VAL A 233 10.91 14.84 -27.10
CA VAL A 233 11.03 15.70 -25.91
C VAL A 233 11.53 17.09 -26.29
N ALA A 234 12.53 17.20 -27.17
CA ALA A 234 13.04 18.49 -27.68
C ALA A 234 11.93 19.32 -28.36
N GLN A 235 11.05 18.68 -29.14
CA GLN A 235 9.91 19.34 -29.77
C GLN A 235 8.87 19.76 -28.71
N ARG A 236 8.59 18.93 -27.70
CA ARG A 236 7.68 19.26 -26.58
C ARG A 236 8.18 20.47 -25.79
N ILE A 237 9.49 20.54 -25.48
CA ILE A 237 10.11 21.69 -24.82
C ILE A 237 9.84 23.01 -25.59
N GLN A 238 9.90 22.96 -26.93
CA GLN A 238 9.66 24.15 -27.75
C GLN A 238 8.17 24.51 -27.85
N ARG A 239 7.28 23.52 -27.82
CA ARG A 239 5.85 23.72 -28.06
C ARG A 239 5.09 24.11 -26.81
N ASP A 240 5.26 23.35 -25.72
CA ASP A 240 4.49 23.50 -24.48
C ASP A 240 5.44 23.41 -23.24
N PRO A 241 6.41 24.33 -23.08
CA PRO A 241 7.42 24.23 -22.04
C PRO A 241 6.85 24.21 -20.61
N ALA A 242 5.81 25.01 -20.33
CA ALA A 242 5.19 25.07 -19.02
C ALA A 242 4.44 23.78 -18.64
N PHE A 243 3.85 23.10 -19.63
CA PHE A 243 3.24 21.80 -19.41
C PHE A 243 4.29 20.73 -19.11
N LEU A 244 5.37 20.70 -19.90
CA LEU A 244 6.45 19.74 -19.71
C LEU A 244 7.15 19.92 -18.34
N GLU A 245 7.35 21.17 -17.89
CA GLU A 245 7.93 21.44 -16.57
C GLU A 245 7.08 20.84 -15.44
N GLN A 246 5.75 20.98 -15.50
CA GLN A 246 4.82 20.40 -14.53
C GLN A 246 4.80 18.86 -14.59
N GLU A 247 4.83 18.30 -15.78
CA GLU A 247 4.89 16.87 -16.01
C GLU A 247 6.15 16.26 -15.42
N LEU A 248 7.33 16.81 -15.76
CA LEU A 248 8.62 16.35 -15.24
C LEU A 248 8.72 16.45 -13.71
N ALA A 249 8.15 17.51 -13.11
CA ALA A 249 8.09 17.64 -11.65
C ALA A 249 7.27 16.49 -11.03
N ARG A 250 6.14 16.13 -11.64
CA ARG A 250 5.32 15.00 -11.21
C ARG A 250 6.00 13.66 -11.44
N GLU A 251 6.55 13.45 -12.64
CA GLU A 251 7.28 12.21 -12.97
C GLU A 251 8.48 11.99 -12.05
N THR A 252 9.15 13.05 -11.62
CA THR A 252 10.25 12.94 -10.65
C THR A 252 9.74 12.40 -9.32
N VAL A 253 8.60 12.89 -8.82
CA VAL A 253 8.03 12.43 -7.54
C VAL A 253 7.47 11.02 -7.66
N GLU A 254 6.62 10.77 -8.66
CA GLU A 254 5.91 9.49 -8.82
C GLU A 254 6.80 8.37 -9.40
N GLY A 255 7.73 8.73 -10.29
CA GLY A 255 8.59 7.76 -10.98
C GLY A 255 9.76 7.28 -10.15
N THR A 256 10.05 7.92 -9.00
CA THR A 256 11.06 7.46 -8.04
C THR A 256 10.48 6.68 -6.88
N ALA A 257 9.18 6.79 -6.65
CA ALA A 257 8.46 6.01 -5.64
C ALA A 257 8.07 4.63 -6.19
#